data_875a4b8d5813a4c0e298939d4577a670
#
_entry.id   875a4b8d5813a4c0e298939d4577a670
#
_cell.length_a   1.000
_cell.length_b   1.000
_cell.length_c   1.000
_cell.angle_alpha   90.00
_cell.angle_beta   90.00
_cell.angle_gamma   90.00
#
_symmetry.space_group_name_H-M   'P 1'
#
loop_
_entity.id
_entity.type
_entity.pdbx_description
1 polymer ?
#
loop_
_entity_poly.entity_id
_entity_poly.type
_entity_poly.pdbx_seq_one_letter_code
_entity_poly.pdbx_strand_id
1 'polypeptide(L)'
;MVQNNFQTFFFHSFLPFTDFSAGNIAPERGQRYNDSIMKENKLPFKIKENIELTITGLGSSGEGVGKVSGFTFFVPGALPGERIQAQVTLLKKSYGQARLLKLLVPSPDRVTPPCPVYAQCGGCQLQHLSYPAQLALKRQTVVDAMERIGHFSKLCVQETLGAEDPWHYRNKMQVPAAQGRNHTLAIGCYAQGTHRVIDVKDCLIQQQTNNKIVQVVRAWMEKFRIPALEEDARRGIVRHIMGRVGVRTGEVMAVLVTNEPQVPHLKDLTAMLRQEIPGFTTLVQNLNTRHTNVIMGPKNKVIWGPGVIHDRLGKFTFAISPHSFFQVNTLQAERLYETALQYASLTGKEKVIDTYCGTGTITLFLAQKAQRALGIEIVAPAIRDARQNARDNQVTNADFICGDAAKEMPELVRQGNRPDVVVLDPPRAGCEQRVLDAIAKVRPQRVVYVSCNPASLARDAAILRDKGFVVRKVQPVDMFPHTSHVETVCLLTLR
;
A
#
# COMPACT_ATOMS: atom_id res chain seq x y z
N MET A 1 11.48 -1.43 -24.19
CA MET A 1 12.02 -0.91 -22.92
C MET A 1 10.86 -0.69 -21.96
N VAL A 2 10.47 -1.72 -21.21
CA VAL A 2 9.50 -1.60 -20.13
C VAL A 2 10.24 -2.01 -18.87
N GLN A 3 10.77 -1.01 -18.15
CA GLN A 3 11.52 -1.23 -16.92
C GLN A 3 10.64 -0.91 -15.71
N ASN A 4 10.42 -1.95 -14.90
CA ASN A 4 10.29 -1.95 -13.44
C ASN A 4 9.54 -0.79 -12.75
N ASN A 5 8.22 -0.93 -12.65
CA ASN A 5 7.39 -0.05 -11.81
C ASN A 5 6.84 -0.75 -10.53
N PHE A 6 7.42 -1.85 -10.06
CA PHE A 6 6.84 -2.60 -8.92
C PHE A 6 7.40 -2.26 -7.53
N GLN A 7 8.42 -1.39 -7.43
CA GLN A 7 9.04 -1.09 -6.11
C GLN A 7 8.59 0.22 -5.44
N THR A 8 7.77 1.03 -6.08
CA THR A 8 7.47 2.39 -5.61
C THR A 8 6.14 2.53 -4.86
N PHE A 9 5.43 1.43 -4.56
CA PHE A 9 3.99 1.50 -4.23
C PHE A 9 3.63 1.77 -2.76
N PHE A 10 4.55 1.91 -1.82
CA PHE A 10 4.15 2.03 -0.41
C PHE A 10 4.47 3.36 0.29
N PHE A 11 5.08 4.34 -0.38
CA PHE A 11 5.36 5.64 0.25
C PHE A 11 4.96 6.87 -0.58
N HIS A 12 4.31 6.71 -1.73
CA HIS A 12 3.93 7.84 -2.59
C HIS A 12 2.41 8.03 -2.68
N SER A 13 1.80 8.44 -1.59
CA SER A 13 0.39 8.89 -1.61
C SER A 13 0.22 10.42 -1.64
N PHE A 14 1.26 11.19 -1.93
CA PHE A 14 1.17 12.66 -1.97
C PHE A 14 2.03 13.23 -3.08
N LEU A 15 1.56 13.09 -4.33
CA LEU A 15 1.89 14.07 -5.36
C LEU A 15 0.62 14.84 -5.70
N PRO A 16 0.68 16.18 -5.81
CA PRO A 16 -0.43 16.96 -6.35
C PRO A 16 -0.68 16.51 -7.79
N PHE A 17 -1.94 16.41 -8.17
CA PHE A 17 -2.34 16.27 -9.57
C PHE A 17 -1.69 17.40 -10.37
N THR A 18 -0.66 17.08 -11.15
CA THR A 18 -0.12 17.99 -12.16
C THR A 18 -0.90 17.82 -13.44
N ASP A 19 -1.28 18.94 -14.00
CA ASP A 19 -2.06 19.15 -15.18
C ASP A 19 -1.66 18.29 -16.38
N PHE A 20 -2.67 17.74 -17.05
CA PHE A 20 -2.55 17.33 -18.45
C PHE A 20 -2.31 18.58 -19.30
N SER A 21 -1.11 18.73 -19.84
CA SER A 21 -0.78 19.76 -20.80
C SER A 21 -1.47 19.44 -22.14
N ALA A 22 -2.44 20.27 -22.49
CA ALA A 22 -2.98 20.34 -23.85
C ALA A 22 -1.91 20.87 -24.81
N GLY A 23 -1.77 20.20 -25.95
CA GLY A 23 -0.84 20.60 -27.02
C GLY A 23 -1.14 21.98 -27.59
N ASN A 24 -0.08 22.75 -27.83
CA ASN A 24 -0.09 24.03 -28.50
C ASN A 24 -0.57 23.91 -29.95
N ILE A 25 -1.74 24.47 -30.23
CA ILE A 25 -2.14 24.86 -31.59
C ILE A 25 -2.19 26.39 -31.60
N ALA A 26 -1.39 27.01 -32.44
CA ALA A 26 -1.38 28.45 -32.61
C ALA A 26 -2.70 28.95 -33.18
N PRO A 27 -3.25 30.10 -32.73
CA PRO A 27 -4.50 30.64 -33.31
C PRO A 27 -4.20 31.52 -34.52
N GLU A 28 -4.94 31.26 -35.58
CA GLU A 28 -5.13 32.21 -36.71
C GLU A 28 -5.88 33.47 -36.27
N ARG A 29 -5.51 34.60 -36.89
CA ARG A 29 -6.06 35.93 -36.60
C ARG A 29 -7.52 36.07 -37.09
N GLY A 30 -8.33 36.64 -36.23
CA GLY A 30 -9.42 37.50 -36.61
C GLY A 30 -10.82 37.00 -36.34
N GLN A 31 -11.31 37.31 -35.13
CA GLN A 31 -12.70 37.73 -34.90
C GLN A 31 -12.82 38.38 -33.52
N ARG A 32 -13.26 39.66 -33.49
CA ARG A 32 -13.61 40.37 -32.25
C ARG A 32 -14.86 39.70 -31.69
N TYR A 33 -14.69 38.98 -30.57
CA TYR A 33 -15.78 38.49 -29.75
C TYR A 33 -16.05 39.49 -28.61
N ASN A 34 -17.31 39.86 -28.45
CA ASN A 34 -17.82 40.78 -27.46
C ASN A 34 -17.34 40.45 -26.01
N ASP A 35 -16.74 41.45 -25.37
CA ASP A 35 -16.48 41.52 -23.94
C ASP A 35 -17.74 41.75 -23.13
N SER A 36 -18.61 40.76 -23.04
CA SER A 36 -19.70 40.79 -22.07
C SER A 36 -20.12 39.34 -21.78
N ILE A 37 -19.68 38.82 -20.69
CA ILE A 37 -20.07 37.73 -19.81
C ILE A 37 -18.81 36.95 -19.34
N MET A 38 -17.85 37.61 -18.74
CA MET A 38 -17.02 36.97 -17.74
C MET A 38 -17.66 37.23 -16.37
N LYS A 39 -18.63 36.41 -15.99
CA LYS A 39 -19.01 36.27 -14.59
C LYS A 39 -17.75 35.77 -13.88
N GLU A 40 -17.05 36.65 -13.14
CA GLU A 40 -16.06 36.27 -12.16
C GLU A 40 -16.71 35.20 -11.26
N ASN A 41 -16.31 33.93 -11.42
CA ASN A 41 -16.61 32.88 -10.47
C ASN A 41 -15.79 33.20 -9.19
N LYS A 42 -16.26 34.17 -8.39
CA LYS A 42 -15.72 34.44 -7.07
C LYS A 42 -15.92 33.17 -6.25
N LEU A 43 -14.82 32.52 -5.87
CA LEU A 43 -14.88 31.43 -4.91
C LEU A 43 -15.57 31.95 -3.63
N PRO A 44 -16.46 31.16 -3.01
CA PRO A 44 -17.27 31.62 -1.87
C PRO A 44 -16.48 31.89 -0.59
N PHE A 45 -15.17 31.58 -0.58
CA PHE A 45 -14.26 31.71 0.57
C PHE A 45 -12.95 32.35 0.17
N LYS A 46 -12.19 32.82 1.20
CA LYS A 46 -10.84 33.38 1.03
C LYS A 46 -9.80 32.52 1.76
N ILE A 47 -8.57 32.50 1.26
CA ILE A 47 -7.43 31.88 1.99
C ILE A 47 -7.22 32.64 3.29
N LYS A 48 -6.91 31.91 4.38
CA LYS A 48 -6.80 32.38 5.78
C LYS A 48 -8.14 32.74 6.44
N GLU A 49 -9.27 32.57 5.78
CA GLU A 49 -10.58 32.72 6.40
C GLU A 49 -10.82 31.61 7.43
N ASN A 50 -11.39 31.94 8.55
CA ASN A 50 -11.81 31.00 9.58
C ASN A 50 -13.25 30.57 9.29
N ILE A 51 -13.49 29.28 9.26
CA ILE A 51 -14.79 28.66 9.01
C ILE A 51 -15.14 27.72 10.16
N GLU A 52 -16.43 27.59 10.45
CA GLU A 52 -16.97 26.53 11.31
C GLU A 52 -17.71 25.53 10.45
N LEU A 53 -17.47 24.23 10.72
CA LEU A 53 -18.14 23.16 9.97
C LEU A 53 -18.27 21.89 10.83
N THR A 54 -19.26 21.09 10.45
CA THR A 54 -19.42 19.73 10.97
C THR A 54 -18.79 18.76 9.99
N ILE A 55 -17.99 17.83 10.49
CA ILE A 55 -17.37 16.75 9.70
C ILE A 55 -18.37 15.62 9.53
N THR A 56 -18.67 15.27 8.29
CA THR A 56 -19.69 14.26 7.94
C THR A 56 -19.10 12.95 7.45
N GLY A 57 -17.77 12.90 7.16
CA GLY A 57 -17.10 11.70 6.67
C GLY A 57 -15.59 11.90 6.63
N LEU A 58 -14.87 10.92 6.08
CA LEU A 58 -13.43 11.03 5.80
C LEU A 58 -13.14 10.91 4.31
N GLY A 59 -12.13 11.64 3.87
CA GLY A 59 -11.52 11.50 2.56
C GLY A 59 -10.62 10.25 2.47
N SER A 60 -10.17 9.93 1.27
CA SER A 60 -9.36 8.74 0.99
C SER A 60 -8.00 8.74 1.70
N SER A 61 -7.47 9.90 2.09
CA SER A 61 -6.22 10.03 2.84
C SER A 61 -6.45 10.21 4.35
N GLY A 62 -7.68 10.08 4.85
CA GLY A 62 -8.01 10.19 6.26
C GLY A 62 -8.31 11.61 6.74
N GLU A 63 -8.48 12.58 5.85
CA GLU A 63 -8.91 13.94 6.20
C GLU A 63 -10.42 13.98 6.49
N GLY A 64 -10.82 14.73 7.51
CA GLY A 64 -12.23 15.02 7.75
C GLY A 64 -12.85 15.77 6.58
N VAL A 65 -14.05 15.37 6.17
CA VAL A 65 -14.81 16.00 5.10
C VAL A 65 -16.06 16.64 5.65
N GLY A 66 -16.22 17.94 5.39
CA GLY A 66 -17.43 18.68 5.76
C GLY A 66 -17.78 19.71 4.69
N LYS A 67 -18.96 20.33 4.83
CA LYS A 67 -19.43 21.37 3.90
C LYS A 67 -19.80 22.64 4.64
N VAL A 68 -19.48 23.77 4.01
CA VAL A 68 -19.96 25.10 4.41
C VAL A 68 -20.64 25.73 3.20
N SER A 69 -21.90 26.10 3.32
CA SER A 69 -22.70 26.66 2.21
C SER A 69 -22.61 25.84 0.91
N GLY A 70 -22.61 24.51 1.03
CA GLY A 70 -22.53 23.58 -0.11
C GLY A 70 -21.11 23.32 -0.63
N PHE A 71 -20.11 24.12 -0.23
CA PHE A 71 -18.72 23.93 -0.66
C PHE A 71 -17.98 22.95 0.26
N THR A 72 -17.29 21.99 -0.33
CA THR A 72 -16.61 20.89 0.40
C THR A 72 -15.25 21.30 0.90
N PHE A 73 -14.95 20.99 2.17
CA PHE A 73 -13.62 21.17 2.76
C PHE A 73 -13.06 19.86 3.26
N PHE A 74 -11.74 19.68 3.04
CA PHE A 74 -10.93 18.60 3.60
C PHE A 74 -10.08 19.16 4.75
N VAL A 75 -10.20 18.56 5.93
CA VAL A 75 -9.56 19.04 7.15
C VAL A 75 -8.75 17.92 7.80
N PRO A 76 -7.42 17.85 7.63
CA PRO A 76 -6.59 16.85 8.29
C PRO A 76 -6.75 16.88 9.81
N GLY A 77 -6.83 15.69 10.43
CA GLY A 77 -6.95 15.52 11.87
C GLY A 77 -8.35 15.74 12.46
N ALA A 78 -9.35 16.06 11.63
CA ALA A 78 -10.75 16.13 12.04
C ALA A 78 -11.47 14.80 11.78
N LEU A 79 -12.44 14.45 12.64
CA LEU A 79 -13.15 13.17 12.64
C LEU A 79 -14.66 13.36 12.36
N PRO A 80 -15.33 12.35 11.77
CA PRO A 80 -16.77 12.38 11.58
C PRO A 80 -17.51 12.63 12.91
N GLY A 81 -18.58 13.44 12.84
CA GLY A 81 -19.38 13.84 13.99
C GLY A 81 -18.83 15.06 14.76
N GLU A 82 -17.62 15.50 14.48
CA GLU A 82 -17.04 16.68 15.12
C GLU A 82 -17.57 17.99 14.55
N ARG A 83 -17.82 18.98 15.42
CA ARG A 83 -17.95 20.39 15.05
C ARG A 83 -16.64 21.09 15.35
N ILE A 84 -16.09 21.77 14.35
CA ILE A 84 -14.74 22.32 14.39
C ILE A 84 -14.70 23.74 13.88
N GLN A 85 -13.67 24.49 14.34
CA GLN A 85 -13.21 25.70 13.69
C GLN A 85 -11.92 25.39 12.91
N ALA A 86 -11.86 25.81 11.65
CA ALA A 86 -10.74 25.56 10.77
C ALA A 86 -10.39 26.80 9.95
N GLN A 87 -9.14 26.93 9.53
CA GLN A 87 -8.66 28.03 8.69
C GLN A 87 -8.40 27.52 7.27
N VAL A 88 -8.98 28.17 6.28
CA VAL A 88 -8.81 27.86 4.87
C VAL A 88 -7.35 28.05 4.45
N THR A 89 -6.74 26.97 3.92
CA THR A 89 -5.34 26.95 3.48
C THR A 89 -5.18 26.85 1.97
N LEU A 90 -6.15 26.22 1.28
CA LEU A 90 -6.17 26.06 -0.17
C LEU A 90 -7.60 26.13 -0.68
N LEU A 91 -7.78 26.77 -1.84
CA LEU A 91 -9.05 26.77 -2.57
C LEU A 91 -8.82 26.26 -4.01
N LYS A 92 -9.65 25.33 -4.43
CA LYS A 92 -9.78 24.83 -5.79
C LYS A 92 -11.21 25.15 -6.29
N LYS A 93 -11.48 24.93 -7.56
CA LYS A 93 -12.79 25.25 -8.17
C LYS A 93 -13.98 24.57 -7.47
N SER A 94 -13.82 23.35 -6.96
CA SER A 94 -14.89 22.50 -6.39
C SER A 94 -14.70 22.11 -4.94
N TYR A 95 -13.55 22.40 -4.33
CA TYR A 95 -13.26 22.07 -2.93
C TYR A 95 -12.18 22.97 -2.33
N GLY A 96 -12.10 22.99 -1.01
CA GLY A 96 -11.04 23.65 -0.26
C GLY A 96 -10.32 22.68 0.68
N GLN A 97 -9.14 23.08 1.14
CA GLN A 97 -8.47 22.47 2.30
C GLN A 97 -8.43 23.49 3.43
N ALA A 98 -8.58 22.99 4.65
CA ALA A 98 -8.48 23.86 5.83
C ALA A 98 -7.67 23.15 6.93
N ARG A 99 -6.99 23.96 7.74
CA ARG A 99 -6.26 23.51 8.91
C ARG A 99 -7.16 23.59 10.14
N LEU A 100 -7.26 22.49 10.87
CA LEU A 100 -7.96 22.44 12.16
C LEU A 100 -7.32 23.45 13.14
N LEU A 101 -8.15 24.37 13.68
CA LEU A 101 -7.75 25.31 14.72
C LEU A 101 -8.24 24.89 16.10
N LYS A 102 -9.52 24.51 16.19
CA LYS A 102 -10.18 24.18 17.46
C LYS A 102 -11.26 23.12 17.27
N LEU A 103 -11.33 22.18 18.19
CA LEU A 103 -12.46 21.28 18.35
C LEU A 103 -13.52 22.01 19.20
N LEU A 104 -14.72 22.21 18.63
CA LEU A 104 -15.85 22.80 19.34
C LEU A 104 -16.68 21.73 20.04
N VAL A 105 -16.90 20.61 19.32
CA VAL A 105 -17.53 19.38 19.85
C VAL A 105 -16.70 18.20 19.34
N PRO A 106 -15.94 17.50 20.19
CA PRO A 106 -15.17 16.35 19.80
C PRO A 106 -16.07 15.12 19.54
N SER A 107 -15.59 14.20 18.69
CA SER A 107 -16.19 12.88 18.54
C SER A 107 -15.99 12.04 19.83
N PRO A 108 -16.96 11.23 20.25
CA PRO A 108 -16.78 10.28 21.35
C PRO A 108 -15.70 9.23 21.07
N ASP A 109 -15.41 8.98 19.81
CA ASP A 109 -14.39 8.04 19.37
C ASP A 109 -12.99 8.64 19.25
N ARG A 110 -12.84 9.93 19.55
CA ARG A 110 -11.52 10.59 19.55
C ARG A 110 -10.69 10.12 20.74
N VAL A 111 -9.46 9.70 20.43
CA VAL A 111 -8.45 9.32 21.43
C VAL A 111 -7.17 10.13 21.25
N THR A 112 -6.36 10.22 22.30
CA THR A 112 -5.02 10.81 22.20
C THR A 112 -4.09 9.83 21.48
N PRO A 113 -3.45 10.23 20.35
CA PRO A 113 -2.47 9.38 19.68
C PRO A 113 -1.30 9.05 20.61
N PRO A 114 -0.93 7.78 20.76
CA PRO A 114 0.21 7.39 21.61
C PRO A 114 1.57 7.72 20.98
N CYS A 115 1.63 7.90 19.66
CA CYS A 115 2.87 8.21 18.96
C CYS A 115 3.26 9.69 19.14
N PRO A 116 4.42 10.01 19.73
CA PRO A 116 4.81 11.40 20.03
C PRO A 116 5.06 12.24 18.77
N VAL A 117 5.32 11.62 17.63
CA VAL A 117 5.56 12.31 16.35
C VAL A 117 4.36 12.24 15.40
N TYR A 118 3.20 11.76 15.87
CA TYR A 118 2.01 11.56 15.03
C TYR A 118 1.60 12.81 14.25
N ALA A 119 1.59 13.96 14.90
CA ALA A 119 1.18 15.22 14.27
C ALA A 119 2.12 15.69 13.12
N GLN A 120 3.32 15.14 13.03
CA GLN A 120 4.33 15.52 12.04
C GLN A 120 4.60 14.42 11.01
N CYS A 121 4.49 13.16 11.44
CA CYS A 121 4.81 11.98 10.63
C CYS A 121 3.69 11.67 9.64
N GLY A 122 4.02 11.40 8.38
CA GLY A 122 3.06 11.00 7.34
C GLY A 122 2.67 9.51 7.36
N GLY A 123 3.21 8.71 8.28
CA GLY A 123 3.05 7.25 8.26
C GLY A 123 1.68 6.73 8.72
N CYS A 124 0.98 7.46 9.61
CA CYS A 124 -0.32 7.08 10.16
C CYS A 124 -1.31 8.25 10.03
N GLN A 125 -2.57 7.93 9.72
CA GLN A 125 -3.63 8.94 9.54
C GLN A 125 -4.73 8.85 10.61
N LEU A 126 -4.85 7.73 11.34
CA LEU A 126 -6.02 7.43 12.17
C LEU A 126 -5.70 7.11 13.64
N GLN A 127 -4.49 7.39 14.15
CA GLN A 127 -4.18 7.10 15.57
C GLN A 127 -5.02 7.94 16.56
N HIS A 128 -5.63 9.02 16.11
CA HIS A 128 -6.53 9.87 16.91
C HIS A 128 -7.98 9.38 16.92
N LEU A 129 -8.27 8.23 16.28
CA LEU A 129 -9.56 7.56 16.26
C LEU A 129 -9.43 6.20 16.97
N SER A 130 -10.40 5.83 17.81
CA SER A 130 -10.44 4.54 18.50
C SER A 130 -10.41 3.37 17.50
N TYR A 131 -9.77 2.26 17.87
CA TYR A 131 -9.60 1.18 16.91
C TYR A 131 -10.93 0.56 16.42
N PRO A 132 -11.96 0.36 17.27
CA PRO A 132 -13.27 -0.05 16.78
C PRO A 132 -13.88 0.91 15.76
N ALA A 133 -13.73 2.23 15.99
CA ALA A 133 -14.22 3.23 15.06
C ALA A 133 -13.40 3.27 13.75
N GLN A 134 -12.09 2.96 13.78
CA GLN A 134 -11.31 2.76 12.55
C GLN A 134 -11.86 1.61 11.70
N LEU A 135 -12.25 0.49 12.31
CA LEU A 135 -12.84 -0.65 11.62
C LEU A 135 -14.19 -0.30 10.98
N ALA A 136 -15.06 0.38 11.74
CA ALA A 136 -16.35 0.87 11.24
C ALA A 136 -16.16 1.85 10.05
N LEU A 137 -15.20 2.76 10.16
CA LEU A 137 -14.85 3.69 9.09
C LEU A 137 -14.37 2.98 7.83
N LYS A 138 -13.48 1.99 7.95
CA LYS A 138 -12.95 1.21 6.82
C LYS A 138 -14.07 0.45 6.12
N ARG A 139 -15.02 -0.13 6.89
CA ARG A 139 -16.23 -0.71 6.32
C ARG A 139 -17.04 0.33 5.54
N GLN A 140 -17.29 1.51 6.14
CA GLN A 140 -18.06 2.57 5.49
C GLN A 140 -17.38 3.06 4.20
N THR A 141 -16.05 3.15 4.16
CA THR A 141 -15.30 3.49 2.95
C THR A 141 -15.57 2.51 1.81
N VAL A 142 -15.65 1.21 2.12
CA VAL A 142 -16.00 0.19 1.11
C VAL A 142 -17.46 0.29 0.69
N VAL A 143 -18.40 0.51 1.63
CA VAL A 143 -19.82 0.75 1.32
C VAL A 143 -19.98 1.93 0.39
N ASP A 144 -19.38 3.07 0.73
CA ASP A 144 -19.46 4.31 -0.07
C ASP A 144 -18.92 4.11 -1.50
N ALA A 145 -17.82 3.37 -1.64
CA ALA A 145 -17.25 3.07 -2.95
C ALA A 145 -18.19 2.18 -3.77
N MET A 146 -18.73 1.11 -3.18
CA MET A 146 -19.64 0.19 -3.86
C MET A 146 -20.95 0.87 -4.27
N GLU A 147 -21.49 1.75 -3.43
CA GLU A 147 -22.73 2.47 -3.73
C GLU A 147 -22.53 3.61 -4.74
N ARG A 148 -21.53 4.48 -4.52
CA ARG A 148 -21.37 5.72 -5.30
C ARG A 148 -20.64 5.52 -6.63
N ILE A 149 -19.68 4.59 -6.67
CA ILE A 149 -18.88 4.31 -7.87
C ILE A 149 -19.41 3.07 -8.59
N GLY A 150 -19.65 1.99 -7.84
CA GLY A 150 -20.15 0.72 -8.39
C GLY A 150 -21.65 0.71 -8.67
N HIS A 151 -22.41 1.67 -8.11
CA HIS A 151 -23.89 1.75 -8.21
C HIS A 151 -24.57 0.44 -7.74
N PHE A 152 -24.04 -0.16 -6.67
CA PHE A 152 -24.64 -1.32 -6.04
C PHE A 152 -25.57 -0.86 -4.90
N SER A 153 -26.87 -1.00 -5.08
CA SER A 153 -27.85 -0.74 -4.04
C SER A 153 -28.03 -1.96 -3.15
N LYS A 154 -28.15 -1.74 -1.82
CA LYS A 154 -28.45 -2.79 -0.83
C LYS A 154 -27.43 -3.93 -0.75
N LEU A 155 -26.17 -3.66 -1.07
CA LEU A 155 -25.10 -4.64 -0.93
C LEU A 155 -24.73 -4.79 0.55
N CYS A 156 -24.70 -6.03 1.05
CA CYS A 156 -24.22 -6.31 2.40
C CYS A 156 -22.69 -6.38 2.42
N VAL A 157 -22.04 -5.30 2.88
CA VAL A 157 -20.61 -5.29 3.21
C VAL A 157 -20.46 -5.79 4.65
N GLN A 158 -19.64 -6.82 4.85
CA GLN A 158 -19.38 -7.42 6.15
C GLN A 158 -18.65 -6.45 7.08
N GLU A 159 -18.64 -6.75 8.39
CA GLU A 159 -17.77 -6.04 9.33
C GLU A 159 -16.30 -6.21 8.97
N THR A 160 -15.48 -5.17 9.21
CA THR A 160 -14.05 -5.22 8.88
C THR A 160 -13.33 -6.23 9.78
N LEU A 161 -12.58 -7.16 9.19
CA LEU A 161 -11.70 -8.06 9.94
C LEU A 161 -10.51 -7.26 10.49
N GLY A 162 -10.57 -6.94 11.78
CA GLY A 162 -9.54 -6.19 12.49
C GLY A 162 -8.36 -7.05 12.93
N ALA A 163 -7.22 -6.42 13.23
CA ALA A 163 -6.11 -7.06 13.90
C ALA A 163 -6.41 -7.27 15.40
N GLU A 164 -5.93 -8.35 15.98
CA GLU A 164 -6.04 -8.58 17.44
C GLU A 164 -5.19 -7.57 18.21
N ASP A 165 -3.95 -7.36 17.74
CA ASP A 165 -3.08 -6.26 18.15
C ASP A 165 -2.83 -5.35 16.95
N PRO A 166 -3.32 -4.09 16.99
CA PRO A 166 -3.13 -3.14 15.89
C PRO A 166 -1.76 -2.47 15.88
N TRP A 167 -0.88 -2.81 16.82
CA TRP A 167 0.45 -2.26 16.94
C TRP A 167 1.52 -3.25 16.48
N HIS A 168 2.73 -2.76 16.23
CA HIS A 168 3.92 -3.56 15.90
C HIS A 168 3.72 -4.63 14.81
N TYR A 169 2.75 -4.44 13.93
CA TYR A 169 2.39 -5.43 12.92
C TYR A 169 3.30 -5.42 11.68
N ARG A 170 3.98 -4.28 11.38
CA ARG A 170 4.77 -4.16 10.14
C ARG A 170 6.09 -4.92 10.25
N ASN A 171 6.17 -6.01 9.49
CA ASN A 171 7.37 -6.85 9.39
C ASN A 171 8.45 -6.26 8.48
N LYS A 172 8.12 -5.28 7.63
CA LYS A 172 9.05 -4.56 6.76
C LYS A 172 9.06 -3.08 7.07
N MET A 173 10.23 -2.57 7.39
CA MET A 173 10.53 -1.15 7.56
C MET A 173 11.41 -0.65 6.43
N GLN A 174 11.20 0.58 5.97
CA GLN A 174 12.12 1.32 5.09
C GLN A 174 12.09 2.79 5.52
N VAL A 175 13.18 3.28 6.07
CA VAL A 175 13.27 4.63 6.61
C VAL A 175 14.47 5.38 6.01
N PRO A 176 14.31 6.66 5.64
CA PRO A 176 15.41 7.51 5.22
C PRO A 176 16.33 7.84 6.39
N ALA A 177 17.61 8.01 6.11
CA ALA A 177 18.59 8.65 6.96
C ALA A 177 18.97 10.00 6.31
N ALA A 178 18.90 11.08 7.07
CA ALA A 178 19.23 12.42 6.59
C ALA A 178 20.13 13.16 7.57
N GLN A 179 20.99 14.01 7.02
CA GLN A 179 21.77 14.96 7.81
C GLN A 179 20.96 16.25 7.93
N GLY A 180 20.56 16.60 9.16
CA GLY A 180 19.89 17.86 9.46
C GLY A 180 20.85 19.06 9.38
N ARG A 181 20.25 20.27 9.43
CA ARG A 181 21.01 21.49 9.62
C ARG A 181 21.90 21.36 10.82
N ASN A 182 22.89 21.71 11.22
CA ASN A 182 23.77 21.46 12.39
C ASN A 182 24.33 20.04 12.50
N HIS A 183 24.43 19.31 11.41
CA HIS A 183 24.97 17.94 11.36
C HIS A 183 24.27 16.92 12.28
N THR A 184 23.03 17.19 12.69
CA THR A 184 22.25 16.23 13.48
C THR A 184 21.74 15.11 12.59
N LEU A 185 21.97 13.86 13.01
CA LEU A 185 21.46 12.68 12.30
C LEU A 185 19.96 12.49 12.59
N ALA A 186 19.13 12.47 11.55
CA ALA A 186 17.73 12.12 11.61
C ALA A 186 17.49 10.81 10.86
N ILE A 187 16.88 9.81 11.52
CA ILE A 187 16.47 8.54 10.90
C ILE A 187 15.02 8.30 11.26
N GLY A 188 14.15 8.14 10.27
CA GLY A 188 12.73 7.94 10.56
C GLY A 188 11.83 8.05 9.34
N CYS A 189 10.73 8.78 9.45
CA CYS A 189 9.73 8.88 8.38
C CYS A 189 9.71 10.28 7.77
N TYR A 190 9.21 10.38 6.54
CA TYR A 190 8.96 11.71 5.96
C TYR A 190 7.77 12.40 6.63
N ALA A 191 7.87 13.70 6.84
CA ALA A 191 6.73 14.53 7.18
C ALA A 191 5.72 14.53 6.02
N GLN A 192 4.45 14.59 6.37
CA GLN A 192 3.35 14.51 5.40
C GLN A 192 3.54 15.51 4.24
N GLY A 193 3.49 15.00 3.01
CA GLY A 193 3.61 15.82 1.78
C GLY A 193 4.98 16.44 1.53
N THR A 194 6.04 16.00 2.22
CA THR A 194 7.40 16.55 2.08
C THR A 194 8.46 15.46 2.07
N HIS A 195 9.72 15.82 1.76
CA HIS A 195 10.90 14.97 1.96
C HIS A 195 11.65 15.26 3.26
N ARG A 196 11.11 16.11 4.14
CA ARG A 196 11.72 16.38 5.44
C ARG A 196 11.63 15.14 6.33
N VAL A 197 12.76 14.61 6.76
CA VAL A 197 12.82 13.44 7.65
C VAL A 197 12.47 13.87 9.08
N ILE A 198 11.50 13.19 9.67
CA ILE A 198 11.16 13.26 11.09
C ILE A 198 11.97 12.17 11.79
N ASP A 199 12.76 12.56 12.78
CA ASP A 199 13.50 11.60 13.58
C ASP A 199 12.53 10.76 14.43
N VAL A 200 12.57 9.44 14.23
CA VAL A 200 11.68 8.48 14.90
C VAL A 200 12.54 7.44 15.61
N LYS A 201 12.55 7.49 16.94
CA LYS A 201 13.32 6.53 17.75
C LYS A 201 12.59 5.20 17.91
N ASP A 202 11.26 5.28 18.05
CA ASP A 202 10.40 4.11 18.20
C ASP A 202 9.11 4.33 17.41
N CYS A 203 8.85 3.48 16.44
CA CYS A 203 7.65 3.51 15.60
C CYS A 203 6.68 2.42 16.06
N LEU A 204 5.55 2.83 16.62
CA LEU A 204 4.58 1.92 17.23
C LEU A 204 3.93 0.92 16.28
N ILE A 205 3.94 1.17 14.96
CA ILE A 205 3.40 0.21 13.98
C ILE A 205 4.46 -0.75 13.42
N GLN A 206 5.75 -0.44 13.58
CA GLN A 206 6.84 -1.34 13.15
C GLN A 206 7.09 -2.44 14.19
N GLN A 207 7.49 -3.64 13.74
CA GLN A 207 8.04 -4.65 14.64
C GLN A 207 9.16 -4.05 15.48
N GLN A 208 9.17 -4.35 16.77
CA GLN A 208 10.18 -3.82 17.71
C GLN A 208 11.62 -4.12 17.25
N THR A 209 11.83 -5.28 16.63
CA THR A 209 13.12 -5.65 16.03
C THR A 209 13.53 -4.67 14.93
N ASN A 210 12.59 -4.16 14.12
CA ASN A 210 12.88 -3.12 13.12
C ASN A 210 13.31 -1.80 13.76
N ASN A 211 12.65 -1.40 14.86
CA ASN A 211 13.08 -0.22 15.65
C ASN A 211 14.50 -0.42 16.21
N LYS A 212 14.80 -1.62 16.71
CA LYS A 212 16.13 -1.95 17.21
C LYS A 212 17.21 -1.91 16.12
N ILE A 213 16.90 -2.38 14.89
CA ILE A 213 17.80 -2.22 13.73
C ILE A 213 18.16 -0.74 13.52
N VAL A 214 17.18 0.15 13.54
CA VAL A 214 17.42 1.59 13.37
C VAL A 214 18.33 2.12 14.48
N GLN A 215 18.09 1.74 15.73
CA GLN A 215 18.91 2.17 16.87
C GLN A 215 20.36 1.70 16.73
N VAL A 216 20.59 0.44 16.36
CA VAL A 216 21.94 -0.11 16.16
C VAL A 216 22.65 0.58 14.99
N VAL A 217 21.97 0.78 13.86
CA VAL A 217 22.56 1.50 12.72
C VAL A 217 22.87 2.94 13.07
N ARG A 218 21.99 3.63 13.81
CA ARG A 218 22.24 4.98 14.33
C ARG A 218 23.51 5.02 15.18
N ALA A 219 23.61 4.15 16.18
CA ALA A 219 24.78 4.08 17.08
C ALA A 219 26.08 3.81 16.29
N TRP A 220 26.01 2.93 15.27
CA TRP A 220 27.14 2.68 14.37
C TRP A 220 27.50 3.94 13.55
N MET A 221 26.53 4.63 12.97
CA MET A 221 26.76 5.84 12.18
C MET A 221 27.42 6.93 13.05
N GLU A 222 26.92 7.13 14.27
CA GLU A 222 27.46 8.11 15.22
C GLU A 222 28.88 7.74 15.67
N LYS A 223 29.10 6.48 16.10
CA LYS A 223 30.40 5.98 16.59
C LYS A 223 31.51 6.13 15.55
N PHE A 224 31.22 5.76 14.30
CA PHE A 224 32.21 5.74 13.23
C PHE A 224 32.11 6.96 12.30
N ARG A 225 31.29 7.96 12.64
CA ARG A 225 31.08 9.18 11.88
C ARG A 225 30.68 8.92 10.42
N ILE A 226 29.83 7.95 10.20
CA ILE A 226 29.30 7.61 8.87
C ILE A 226 28.21 8.62 8.48
N PRO A 227 28.40 9.42 7.41
CA PRO A 227 27.44 10.47 7.06
C PRO A 227 26.17 9.88 6.43
N ALA A 228 25.00 10.41 6.83
CA ALA A 228 23.77 10.23 6.07
C ALA A 228 23.82 11.04 4.77
N LEU A 229 23.02 10.65 3.78
CA LEU A 229 22.93 11.37 2.51
C LEU A 229 22.29 12.76 2.72
N GLU A 230 22.96 13.79 2.26
CA GLU A 230 22.41 15.13 2.04
C GLU A 230 21.86 15.18 0.61
N GLU A 231 20.56 15.18 0.43
CA GLU A 231 19.94 15.10 -0.90
C GLU A 231 20.36 16.28 -1.80
N ASP A 232 20.39 17.50 -1.27
CA ASP A 232 20.74 18.71 -2.00
C ASP A 232 22.22 18.74 -2.41
N ALA A 233 23.11 18.32 -1.52
CA ALA A 233 24.57 18.33 -1.74
C ALA A 233 25.07 17.06 -2.43
N ARG A 234 24.26 16.00 -2.52
CA ARG A 234 24.61 14.67 -3.05
C ARG A 234 25.83 14.05 -2.37
N ARG A 235 26.05 14.37 -1.11
CA ARG A 235 27.15 13.88 -0.29
C ARG A 235 26.62 12.99 0.81
N GLY A 236 27.40 11.98 1.20
CA GLY A 236 27.06 11.06 2.25
C GLY A 236 26.91 9.63 1.74
N ILE A 237 26.84 8.70 2.67
CA ILE A 237 26.92 7.26 2.39
C ILE A 237 25.56 6.60 2.55
N VAL A 238 24.91 6.77 3.70
CA VAL A 238 23.66 6.07 4.03
C VAL A 238 22.45 6.86 3.57
N ARG A 239 21.63 6.26 2.71
CA ARG A 239 20.38 6.85 2.21
C ARG A 239 19.17 6.37 3.00
N HIS A 240 19.02 5.03 3.10
CA HIS A 240 17.90 4.40 3.79
C HIS A 240 18.39 3.19 4.57
N ILE A 241 17.61 2.86 5.59
CA ILE A 241 17.73 1.63 6.34
C ILE A 241 16.46 0.84 6.09
N MET A 242 16.61 -0.44 5.72
CA MET A 242 15.49 -1.35 5.64
C MET A 242 15.68 -2.50 6.61
N GLY A 243 14.64 -2.84 7.34
CA GLY A 243 14.54 -4.04 8.16
C GLY A 243 13.44 -4.95 7.65
N ARG A 244 13.65 -6.25 7.72
CA ARG A 244 12.64 -7.29 7.52
C ARG A 244 12.72 -8.31 8.63
N VAL A 245 11.56 -8.71 9.13
CA VAL A 245 11.42 -9.69 10.21
C VAL A 245 10.50 -10.81 9.74
N GLY A 246 10.96 -12.03 9.77
CA GLY A 246 10.13 -13.22 9.64
C GLY A 246 9.32 -13.40 10.93
N VAL A 247 8.04 -13.03 10.89
CA VAL A 247 7.18 -12.99 12.11
C VAL A 247 7.00 -14.38 12.70
N ARG A 248 6.95 -15.41 11.87
CA ARG A 248 6.77 -16.81 12.28
C ARG A 248 8.09 -17.57 12.48
N THR A 249 9.18 -17.09 11.88
CA THR A 249 10.50 -17.76 11.96
C THR A 249 11.45 -17.08 12.93
N GLY A 250 11.26 -15.78 13.18
CA GLY A 250 12.19 -14.97 13.96
C GLY A 250 13.44 -14.55 13.18
N GLU A 251 13.57 -14.91 11.89
CA GLU A 251 14.70 -14.50 11.07
C GLU A 251 14.67 -13.01 10.75
N VAL A 252 15.84 -12.34 10.79
CA VAL A 252 15.93 -10.89 10.64
C VAL A 252 16.95 -10.52 9.57
N MET A 253 16.52 -9.66 8.64
CA MET A 253 17.37 -9.03 7.64
C MET A 253 17.48 -7.53 7.87
N ALA A 254 18.71 -7.02 7.84
CA ALA A 254 18.97 -5.59 7.69
C ALA A 254 19.53 -5.30 6.30
N VAL A 255 19.05 -4.22 5.69
CA VAL A 255 19.58 -3.72 4.42
C VAL A 255 19.99 -2.27 4.57
N LEU A 256 21.25 -1.99 4.27
CA LEU A 256 21.78 -0.65 4.24
C LEU A 256 21.75 -0.15 2.79
N VAL A 257 20.90 0.83 2.48
CA VAL A 257 20.84 1.45 1.16
C VAL A 257 21.86 2.59 1.12
N THR A 258 22.83 2.49 0.23
CA THR A 258 23.98 3.41 0.18
C THR A 258 24.09 4.11 -1.16
N ASN A 259 24.62 5.33 -1.12
CA ASN A 259 24.96 6.11 -2.30
C ASN A 259 26.32 5.72 -2.91
N GLU A 260 27.15 5.03 -2.12
CA GLU A 260 28.50 4.65 -2.50
C GLU A 260 28.71 3.14 -2.39
N PRO A 261 29.56 2.55 -3.25
CA PRO A 261 29.84 1.11 -3.21
C PRO A 261 30.72 0.69 -2.04
N GLN A 262 31.57 1.61 -1.55
CA GLN A 262 32.45 1.36 -0.42
C GLN A 262 31.90 2.02 0.84
N VAL A 263 31.63 1.21 1.84
CA VAL A 263 31.13 1.65 3.15
C VAL A 263 32.12 1.18 4.21
N PRO A 264 32.74 2.09 4.95
CA PRO A 264 33.68 1.72 6.01
C PRO A 264 32.93 1.07 7.19
N HIS A 265 33.65 0.30 8.00
CA HIS A 265 33.13 -0.27 9.24
C HIS A 265 31.90 -1.19 9.13
N LEU A 266 31.65 -1.84 7.97
CA LEU A 266 30.55 -2.80 7.81
C LEU A 266 30.75 -4.07 8.67
N LYS A 267 31.99 -4.46 8.95
CA LYS A 267 32.27 -5.58 9.88
C LYS A 267 31.83 -5.24 11.30
N ASP A 268 32.08 -4.00 11.73
CA ASP A 268 31.65 -3.51 13.06
C ASP A 268 30.12 -3.45 13.13
N LEU A 269 29.46 -2.92 12.09
CA LEU A 269 27.98 -2.92 12.00
C LEU A 269 27.43 -4.35 12.10
N THR A 270 28.03 -5.31 11.38
CA THR A 270 27.62 -6.72 11.44
C THR A 270 27.74 -7.27 12.84
N ALA A 271 28.86 -7.01 13.54
CA ALA A 271 29.08 -7.46 14.92
C ALA A 271 28.02 -6.86 15.86
N MET A 272 27.77 -5.55 15.77
CA MET A 272 26.74 -4.87 16.58
C MET A 272 25.34 -5.45 16.33
N LEU A 273 24.95 -5.66 15.08
CA LEU A 273 23.64 -6.25 14.73
C LEU A 273 23.50 -7.67 15.28
N ARG A 274 24.55 -8.50 15.18
CA ARG A 274 24.54 -9.87 15.70
C ARG A 274 24.46 -9.92 17.23
N GLN A 275 25.06 -8.96 17.90
CA GLN A 275 25.04 -8.86 19.36
C GLN A 275 23.67 -8.40 19.88
N GLU A 276 23.08 -7.40 19.22
CA GLU A 276 21.93 -6.66 19.73
C GLU A 276 20.58 -7.19 19.26
N ILE A 277 20.56 -8.00 18.18
CA ILE A 277 19.30 -8.44 17.54
C ILE A 277 19.21 -9.96 17.55
N PRO A 278 18.33 -10.53 18.40
CA PRO A 278 18.01 -11.94 18.34
C PRO A 278 17.46 -12.33 16.95
N GLY A 279 17.90 -13.48 16.44
CA GLY A 279 17.47 -13.97 15.12
C GLY A 279 18.07 -13.22 13.93
N PHE A 280 19.07 -12.35 14.14
CA PHE A 280 19.74 -11.66 13.04
C PHE A 280 20.38 -12.64 12.06
N THR A 281 19.87 -12.69 10.83
CA THR A 281 20.19 -13.71 9.83
C THR A 281 21.09 -13.17 8.73
N THR A 282 20.92 -11.90 8.30
CA THR A 282 21.70 -11.39 7.18
C THR A 282 21.79 -9.87 7.15
N LEU A 283 22.95 -9.36 6.69
CA LEU A 283 23.17 -7.95 6.34
C LEU A 283 23.43 -7.84 4.83
N VAL A 284 22.68 -6.98 4.17
CA VAL A 284 22.83 -6.68 2.75
C VAL A 284 23.12 -5.20 2.56
N GLN A 285 24.08 -4.86 1.72
CA GLN A 285 24.25 -3.52 1.16
C GLN A 285 23.51 -3.44 -0.18
N ASN A 286 22.65 -2.45 -0.33
CA ASN A 286 22.01 -2.13 -1.60
C ASN A 286 22.57 -0.82 -2.15
N LEU A 287 23.14 -0.83 -3.35
CA LEU A 287 23.70 0.35 -3.97
C LEU A 287 22.65 1.10 -4.79
N ASN A 288 22.33 2.32 -4.39
CA ASN A 288 21.43 3.22 -5.10
C ASN A 288 22.03 4.61 -5.24
N THR A 289 22.64 4.86 -6.38
CA THR A 289 23.24 6.16 -6.77
C THR A 289 22.27 7.04 -7.58
N ARG A 290 21.03 6.56 -7.83
CA ARG A 290 20.04 7.25 -8.66
C ARG A 290 19.36 8.39 -7.89
N HIS A 291 19.10 9.50 -8.58
CA HIS A 291 18.31 10.62 -8.06
C HIS A 291 16.83 10.43 -8.44
N THR A 292 16.20 9.45 -7.81
CA THR A 292 14.79 9.13 -8.02
C THR A 292 14.17 8.79 -6.69
N ASN A 293 12.84 8.80 -6.62
CA ASN A 293 12.09 8.37 -5.45
C ASN A 293 12.16 6.85 -5.19
N VAL A 294 12.86 6.10 -6.05
CA VAL A 294 13.07 4.65 -5.85
C VAL A 294 14.08 4.46 -4.74
N ILE A 295 13.66 3.80 -3.65
CA ILE A 295 14.48 3.60 -2.46
C ILE A 295 15.64 2.66 -2.73
N MET A 296 15.39 1.53 -3.39
CA MET A 296 16.40 0.50 -3.61
C MET A 296 16.95 0.54 -5.04
N GLY A 297 18.27 0.51 -5.16
CA GLY A 297 18.97 0.33 -6.42
C GLY A 297 18.95 -1.13 -6.90
N PRO A 298 19.41 -1.40 -8.11
CA PRO A 298 19.34 -2.75 -8.71
C PRO A 298 20.39 -3.73 -8.17
N LYS A 299 21.44 -3.25 -7.49
CA LYS A 299 22.57 -4.08 -7.06
C LYS A 299 22.55 -4.31 -5.56
N ASN A 300 22.56 -5.59 -5.18
CA ASN A 300 22.77 -6.01 -3.80
C ASN A 300 24.14 -6.66 -3.65
N LYS A 301 24.76 -6.41 -2.50
CA LYS A 301 25.98 -7.11 -2.03
C LYS A 301 25.67 -7.70 -0.66
N VAL A 302 25.72 -9.00 -0.53
CA VAL A 302 25.61 -9.67 0.77
C VAL A 302 26.90 -9.39 1.54
N ILE A 303 26.75 -8.77 2.72
CA ILE A 303 27.87 -8.46 3.63
C ILE A 303 28.05 -9.60 4.62
N TRP A 304 26.94 -10.16 5.10
CA TRP A 304 26.95 -11.29 6.02
C TRP A 304 25.66 -12.11 5.88
N GLY A 305 25.75 -13.42 6.11
CA GLY A 305 24.63 -14.35 6.04
C GLY A 305 24.22 -14.74 4.60
N PRO A 306 23.04 -15.34 4.43
CA PRO A 306 22.60 -15.90 3.13
C PRO A 306 22.06 -14.87 2.14
N GLY A 307 21.77 -13.63 2.55
CA GLY A 307 21.15 -12.62 1.70
C GLY A 307 19.62 -12.73 1.59
N VAL A 308 19.03 -13.69 2.26
CA VAL A 308 17.59 -13.94 2.34
C VAL A 308 17.18 -14.28 3.76
N ILE A 309 15.91 -14.11 4.08
CA ILE A 309 15.25 -14.65 5.28
C ILE A 309 14.04 -15.45 4.85
N HIS A 310 13.49 -16.23 5.77
CA HIS A 310 12.26 -16.97 5.56
C HIS A 310 11.15 -16.45 6.48
N ASP A 311 9.91 -16.49 6.01
CA ASP A 311 8.74 -16.36 6.86
C ASP A 311 7.65 -17.33 6.41
N ARG A 312 6.65 -17.55 7.25
CA ARG A 312 5.55 -18.45 6.96
C ARG A 312 4.23 -17.69 6.85
N LEU A 313 3.42 -18.11 5.89
CA LEU A 313 2.00 -17.75 5.76
C LEU A 313 1.19 -19.05 5.74
N GLY A 314 0.37 -19.25 6.76
CA GLY A 314 -0.27 -20.54 6.99
C GLY A 314 0.78 -21.66 7.11
N LYS A 315 0.65 -22.72 6.28
CA LYS A 315 1.61 -23.82 6.27
C LYS A 315 2.81 -23.62 5.33
N PHE A 316 2.82 -22.58 4.52
CA PHE A 316 3.84 -22.36 3.50
C PHE A 316 4.98 -21.49 3.99
N THR A 317 6.21 -21.83 3.64
CA THR A 317 7.42 -21.07 3.89
C THR A 317 7.86 -20.36 2.62
N PHE A 318 8.19 -19.06 2.76
CA PHE A 318 8.61 -18.21 1.65
C PHE A 318 10.00 -17.66 1.90
N ALA A 319 10.88 -17.77 0.91
CA ALA A 319 12.17 -17.08 0.92
C ALA A 319 11.97 -15.60 0.53
N ILE A 320 12.49 -14.69 1.36
CA ILE A 320 12.29 -13.25 1.25
C ILE A 320 13.66 -12.59 1.03
N SER A 321 13.88 -12.10 -0.20
CA SER A 321 15.05 -11.29 -0.53
C SER A 321 14.81 -9.80 -0.23
N PRO A 322 15.84 -8.93 -0.30
CA PRO A 322 15.63 -7.48 -0.17
C PRO A 322 14.57 -6.91 -1.10
N HIS A 323 14.46 -7.43 -2.32
CA HIS A 323 13.53 -6.94 -3.35
C HIS A 323 12.18 -7.67 -3.40
N SER A 324 12.05 -8.86 -2.78
CA SER A 324 10.80 -9.63 -2.84
C SER A 324 9.63 -8.85 -2.27
N PHE A 325 8.50 -8.90 -2.95
CA PHE A 325 7.24 -8.51 -2.35
C PHE A 325 6.81 -9.58 -1.34
N PHE A 326 6.44 -9.16 -0.16
CA PHE A 326 5.82 -9.98 0.87
C PHE A 326 4.94 -9.05 1.71
N GLN A 327 3.75 -9.51 2.09
CA GLN A 327 2.80 -8.70 2.84
C GLN A 327 3.40 -8.22 4.17
N VAL A 328 3.22 -6.93 4.46
CA VAL A 328 3.90 -6.31 5.61
C VAL A 328 3.25 -6.60 6.97
N ASN A 329 2.07 -7.20 6.96
CA ASN A 329 1.35 -7.66 8.15
C ASN A 329 1.02 -9.14 7.95
N THR A 330 1.88 -10.02 8.44
CA THR A 330 1.79 -11.48 8.23
C THR A 330 0.46 -12.04 8.74
N LEU A 331 0.02 -11.63 9.94
CA LEU A 331 -1.19 -12.17 10.55
C LEU A 331 -2.47 -11.77 9.79
N GLN A 332 -2.55 -10.52 9.37
CA GLN A 332 -3.70 -10.06 8.58
C GLN A 332 -3.64 -10.58 7.12
N ALA A 333 -2.45 -10.84 6.57
CA ALA A 333 -2.30 -11.48 5.27
C ALA A 333 -2.84 -12.92 5.30
N GLU A 334 -2.61 -13.68 6.38
CA GLU A 334 -3.21 -15.00 6.58
C GLU A 334 -4.75 -14.90 6.52
N ARG A 335 -5.36 -13.97 7.27
CA ARG A 335 -6.82 -13.74 7.27
C ARG A 335 -7.36 -13.34 5.88
N LEU A 336 -6.63 -12.48 5.18
CA LEU A 336 -6.99 -12.05 3.82
C LEU A 336 -7.02 -13.24 2.86
N TYR A 337 -5.97 -14.07 2.88
CA TYR A 337 -5.85 -15.22 1.98
C TYR A 337 -6.80 -16.37 2.38
N GLU A 338 -7.04 -16.58 3.66
CA GLU A 338 -8.07 -17.51 4.15
C GLU A 338 -9.48 -17.08 3.69
N THR A 339 -9.77 -15.77 3.74
CA THR A 339 -11.04 -15.24 3.21
C THR A 339 -11.16 -15.46 1.71
N ALA A 340 -10.09 -15.22 0.95
CA ALA A 340 -10.06 -15.49 -0.49
C ALA A 340 -10.27 -16.97 -0.80
N LEU A 341 -9.61 -17.87 -0.06
CA LEU A 341 -9.77 -19.31 -0.17
C LEU A 341 -11.20 -19.76 0.19
N GLN A 342 -11.79 -19.20 1.26
CA GLN A 342 -13.17 -19.46 1.65
C GLN A 342 -14.14 -19.01 0.55
N TYR A 343 -13.93 -17.85 -0.06
CA TYR A 343 -14.80 -17.34 -1.12
C TYR A 343 -14.62 -18.11 -2.44
N ALA A 344 -13.44 -18.64 -2.69
CA ALA A 344 -13.20 -19.54 -3.81
C ALA A 344 -14.00 -20.85 -3.68
N SER A 345 -14.37 -21.28 -2.45
CA SER A 345 -15.22 -22.46 -2.12
C SER A 345 -14.78 -23.71 -2.87
N LEU A 346 -13.48 -24.04 -2.76
CA LEU A 346 -12.86 -25.17 -3.48
C LEU A 346 -13.14 -26.51 -2.78
N THR A 347 -13.44 -27.54 -3.56
CA THR A 347 -13.77 -28.90 -3.11
C THR A 347 -12.73 -29.95 -3.51
N GLY A 348 -11.64 -29.56 -4.17
CA GLY A 348 -10.62 -30.44 -4.71
C GLY A 348 -10.83 -30.81 -6.20
N LYS A 349 -11.91 -30.31 -6.82
CA LYS A 349 -12.26 -30.62 -8.23
C LYS A 349 -12.04 -29.41 -9.15
N GLU A 350 -11.90 -28.22 -8.60
CA GLU A 350 -11.86 -26.97 -9.36
C GLU A 350 -10.47 -26.68 -9.92
N LYS A 351 -10.45 -26.15 -11.15
CA LYS A 351 -9.30 -25.51 -11.77
C LYS A 351 -9.38 -24.01 -11.48
N VAL A 352 -8.32 -23.47 -10.89
CA VAL A 352 -8.26 -22.06 -10.45
C VAL A 352 -7.18 -21.32 -11.24
N ILE A 353 -7.46 -20.09 -11.67
CA ILE A 353 -6.47 -19.15 -12.20
C ILE A 353 -6.30 -17.98 -11.25
N ASP A 354 -5.06 -17.70 -10.85
CA ASP A 354 -4.62 -16.50 -10.12
C ASP A 354 -3.92 -15.57 -11.12
N THR A 355 -4.55 -14.42 -11.45
CA THR A 355 -4.16 -13.60 -12.61
C THR A 355 -3.09 -12.57 -12.35
N TYR A 356 -2.71 -12.33 -11.11
CA TYR A 356 -1.65 -11.42 -10.67
C TYR A 356 -0.85 -12.11 -9.56
N CYS A 357 -0.35 -13.31 -9.84
CA CYS A 357 0.11 -14.21 -8.80
C CYS A 357 1.39 -13.76 -8.08
N GLY A 358 2.13 -12.78 -8.61
CA GLY A 358 3.38 -12.32 -8.03
C GLY A 358 4.35 -13.48 -7.78
N THR A 359 4.79 -13.65 -6.54
CA THR A 359 5.65 -14.76 -6.09
C THR A 359 4.87 -16.04 -5.73
N GLY A 360 3.59 -16.12 -6.11
CA GLY A 360 2.75 -17.31 -5.98
C GLY A 360 2.07 -17.48 -4.61
N THR A 361 2.06 -16.47 -3.75
CA THR A 361 1.51 -16.61 -2.38
C THR A 361 0.04 -17.04 -2.39
N ILE A 362 -0.84 -16.32 -3.10
CA ILE A 362 -2.27 -16.69 -3.21
C ILE A 362 -2.43 -18.00 -3.95
N THR A 363 -1.70 -18.20 -5.04
CA THR A 363 -1.74 -19.46 -5.83
C THR A 363 -1.49 -20.68 -4.96
N LEU A 364 -0.48 -20.64 -4.07
CA LEU A 364 -0.18 -21.75 -3.15
C LEU A 364 -1.27 -21.96 -2.11
N PHE A 365 -1.88 -20.89 -1.60
CA PHE A 365 -3.05 -21.01 -0.73
C PHE A 365 -4.23 -21.70 -1.42
N LEU A 366 -4.51 -21.33 -2.67
CA LEU A 366 -5.58 -21.95 -3.47
C LEU A 366 -5.28 -23.42 -3.80
N ALA A 367 -4.02 -23.75 -4.10
CA ALA A 367 -3.59 -25.12 -4.41
C ALA A 367 -3.87 -26.11 -3.28
N GLN A 368 -4.03 -25.67 -2.03
CA GLN A 368 -4.38 -26.53 -0.90
C GLN A 368 -5.70 -27.27 -1.10
N LYS A 369 -6.65 -26.66 -1.81
CA LYS A 369 -8.02 -27.16 -1.99
C LYS A 369 -8.46 -27.22 -3.45
N ALA A 370 -7.62 -26.83 -4.39
CA ALA A 370 -7.90 -26.90 -5.83
C ALA A 370 -7.44 -28.25 -6.41
N GLN A 371 -8.08 -28.70 -7.48
CA GLN A 371 -7.52 -29.76 -8.32
C GLN A 371 -6.19 -29.31 -8.95
N ARG A 372 -6.20 -28.08 -9.49
CA ARG A 372 -5.02 -27.42 -10.06
C ARG A 372 -5.13 -25.92 -9.90
N ALA A 373 -4.06 -25.27 -9.49
CA ALA A 373 -3.94 -23.82 -9.43
C ALA A 373 -2.93 -23.34 -10.47
N LEU A 374 -3.28 -22.30 -11.23
CA LEU A 374 -2.40 -21.73 -12.25
C LEU A 374 -2.21 -20.24 -11.95
N GLY A 375 -0.98 -19.85 -11.62
CA GLY A 375 -0.59 -18.45 -11.45
C GLY A 375 -0.15 -17.84 -12.79
N ILE A 376 -0.65 -16.64 -13.10
CA ILE A 376 -0.22 -15.85 -14.26
C ILE A 376 0.34 -14.53 -13.75
N GLU A 377 1.55 -14.17 -14.19
CA GLU A 377 2.23 -12.94 -13.81
C GLU A 377 3.14 -12.48 -14.96
N ILE A 378 3.12 -11.20 -15.24
CA ILE A 378 3.91 -10.61 -16.35
C ILE A 378 5.40 -10.45 -15.99
N VAL A 379 5.72 -10.42 -14.69
CA VAL A 379 7.08 -10.17 -14.18
C VAL A 379 7.85 -11.49 -14.08
N ALA A 380 8.73 -11.76 -15.03
CA ALA A 380 9.49 -13.00 -15.10
C ALA A 380 10.31 -13.36 -13.82
N PRO A 381 10.98 -12.42 -13.12
CA PRO A 381 11.57 -12.71 -11.80
C PRO A 381 10.58 -13.24 -10.78
N ALA A 382 9.38 -12.66 -10.67
CA ALA A 382 8.35 -13.12 -9.73
C ALA A 382 7.89 -14.55 -10.04
N ILE A 383 7.75 -14.90 -11.32
CA ILE A 383 7.44 -16.29 -11.75
C ILE A 383 8.56 -17.27 -11.38
N ARG A 384 9.84 -16.87 -11.45
CA ARG A 384 10.93 -17.74 -10.97
C ARG A 384 10.81 -18.01 -9.47
N ASP A 385 10.54 -16.97 -8.71
CA ASP A 385 10.34 -17.06 -7.25
C ASP A 385 9.10 -17.91 -6.94
N ALA A 386 7.98 -17.73 -7.66
CA ALA A 386 6.76 -18.53 -7.50
C ALA A 386 6.99 -20.03 -7.74
N ARG A 387 7.71 -20.37 -8.80
CA ARG A 387 8.07 -21.77 -9.09
C ARG A 387 9.02 -22.35 -8.03
N GLN A 388 9.94 -21.54 -7.50
CA GLN A 388 10.82 -21.96 -6.41
C GLN A 388 10.02 -22.18 -5.14
N ASN A 389 9.14 -21.24 -4.76
CA ASN A 389 8.26 -21.36 -3.60
C ASN A 389 7.38 -22.62 -3.68
N ALA A 390 6.83 -22.96 -4.86
CA ALA A 390 6.06 -24.19 -5.04
C ALA A 390 6.91 -25.44 -4.78
N ARG A 391 8.13 -25.51 -5.32
CA ARG A 391 9.06 -26.63 -5.09
C ARG A 391 9.44 -26.77 -3.63
N ASP A 392 9.85 -25.66 -2.99
CA ASP A 392 10.31 -25.65 -1.60
C ASP A 392 9.21 -26.07 -0.63
N ASN A 393 7.94 -25.79 -0.99
CA ASN A 393 6.76 -26.19 -0.23
C ASN A 393 6.14 -27.52 -0.72
N GLN A 394 6.78 -28.24 -1.66
CA GLN A 394 6.32 -29.52 -2.18
C GLN A 394 4.89 -29.49 -2.79
N VAL A 395 4.51 -28.33 -3.36
CA VAL A 395 3.20 -28.15 -4.01
C VAL A 395 3.31 -28.57 -5.46
N THR A 396 2.68 -29.70 -5.81
CA THR A 396 2.77 -30.32 -7.13
C THR A 396 1.63 -29.98 -8.07
N ASN A 397 0.54 -29.38 -7.54
CA ASN A 397 -0.66 -29.00 -8.29
C ASN A 397 -0.75 -27.48 -8.56
N ALA A 398 0.36 -26.75 -8.41
CA ALA A 398 0.48 -25.35 -8.76
C ALA A 398 1.45 -25.16 -9.94
N ASP A 399 0.98 -24.48 -10.97
CA ASP A 399 1.77 -24.13 -12.16
C ASP A 399 1.83 -22.63 -12.35
N PHE A 400 2.81 -22.14 -13.13
CA PHE A 400 3.02 -20.70 -13.31
C PHE A 400 3.37 -20.37 -14.76
N ILE A 401 2.68 -19.35 -15.33
CA ILE A 401 2.91 -18.81 -16.66
C ILE A 401 3.43 -17.37 -16.52
N CYS A 402 4.53 -17.07 -17.21
CA CYS A 402 5.00 -15.71 -17.39
C CYS A 402 4.30 -15.11 -18.61
N GLY A 403 3.26 -14.31 -18.39
CA GLY A 403 2.44 -13.78 -19.47
C GLY A 403 1.42 -12.75 -19.01
N ASP A 404 0.70 -12.23 -19.98
CA ASP A 404 -0.39 -11.29 -19.78
C ASP A 404 -1.71 -12.05 -19.59
N ALA A 405 -2.32 -11.93 -18.42
CA ALA A 405 -3.57 -12.63 -18.09
C ALA A 405 -4.69 -12.40 -19.13
N ALA A 406 -4.76 -11.21 -19.73
CA ALA A 406 -5.73 -10.91 -20.77
C ALA A 406 -5.54 -11.75 -22.05
N LYS A 407 -4.35 -12.24 -22.32
CA LYS A 407 -4.01 -13.11 -23.46
C LYS A 407 -4.02 -14.58 -23.08
N GLU A 408 -3.41 -14.91 -21.94
CA GLU A 408 -3.24 -16.29 -21.51
C GLU A 408 -4.57 -16.99 -21.18
N MET A 409 -5.51 -16.31 -20.47
CA MET A 409 -6.80 -16.93 -20.11
C MET A 409 -7.65 -17.36 -21.31
N PRO A 410 -7.89 -16.52 -22.34
CA PRO A 410 -8.63 -16.97 -23.53
C PRO A 410 -7.93 -18.10 -24.28
N GLU A 411 -6.59 -18.12 -24.30
CA GLU A 411 -5.81 -19.18 -24.95
C GLU A 411 -5.98 -20.50 -24.21
N LEU A 412 -5.90 -20.51 -22.88
CA LEU A 412 -6.14 -21.70 -22.05
C LEU A 412 -7.52 -22.30 -22.31
N VAL A 413 -8.55 -21.46 -22.47
CA VAL A 413 -9.90 -21.94 -22.81
C VAL A 413 -9.96 -22.55 -24.21
N ARG A 414 -9.30 -21.96 -25.20
CA ARG A 414 -9.21 -22.55 -26.56
C ARG A 414 -8.54 -23.94 -26.56
N GLN A 415 -7.58 -24.14 -25.65
CA GLN A 415 -6.91 -25.41 -25.42
C GLN A 415 -7.72 -26.39 -24.55
N GLY A 416 -8.97 -26.07 -24.21
CA GLY A 416 -9.84 -26.92 -23.38
C GLY A 416 -9.62 -26.79 -21.86
N ASN A 417 -8.78 -25.87 -21.43
CA ASN A 417 -8.49 -25.62 -20.00
C ASN A 417 -9.34 -24.48 -19.45
N ARG A 418 -10.64 -24.72 -19.26
CA ARG A 418 -11.54 -23.71 -18.68
C ARG A 418 -11.39 -23.69 -17.14
N PRO A 419 -11.13 -22.51 -16.51
CA PRO A 419 -11.13 -22.40 -15.06
C PRO A 419 -12.56 -22.34 -14.51
N ASP A 420 -12.75 -22.93 -13.32
CA ASP A 420 -13.97 -22.82 -12.53
C ASP A 420 -13.97 -21.54 -11.68
N VAL A 421 -12.79 -21.13 -11.24
CA VAL A 421 -12.58 -19.94 -10.39
C VAL A 421 -11.44 -19.10 -10.94
N VAL A 422 -11.63 -17.78 -10.96
CA VAL A 422 -10.58 -16.79 -11.24
C VAL A 422 -10.37 -15.95 -10.00
N VAL A 423 -9.13 -15.81 -9.56
CA VAL A 423 -8.72 -14.92 -8.46
C VAL A 423 -7.93 -13.75 -9.01
N LEU A 424 -8.21 -12.55 -8.50
CA LEU A 424 -7.62 -11.29 -8.90
C LEU A 424 -6.99 -10.61 -7.69
N ASP A 425 -5.75 -10.14 -7.79
CA ASP A 425 -5.11 -9.24 -6.82
C ASP A 425 -4.33 -8.15 -7.60
N PRO A 426 -5.04 -7.27 -8.33
CA PRO A 426 -4.42 -6.28 -9.19
C PRO A 426 -3.80 -5.12 -8.39
N PRO A 427 -2.94 -4.29 -9.03
CA PRO A 427 -2.42 -3.07 -8.43
C PRO A 427 -3.55 -2.06 -8.12
N ARG A 428 -3.22 -0.97 -7.40
CA ARG A 428 -4.17 0.07 -6.95
C ARG A 428 -5.07 0.65 -8.05
N ALA A 429 -4.63 0.64 -9.29
CA ALA A 429 -5.40 1.10 -10.43
C ALA A 429 -6.58 0.18 -10.78
N GLY A 430 -6.61 -1.04 -10.23
CA GLY A 430 -7.54 -2.10 -10.60
C GLY A 430 -7.10 -2.87 -11.83
N CYS A 431 -8.00 -3.66 -12.37
CA CYS A 431 -7.76 -4.44 -13.58
C CYS A 431 -7.84 -3.56 -14.84
N GLU A 432 -7.03 -3.91 -15.82
CA GLU A 432 -7.23 -3.37 -17.18
C GLU A 432 -8.51 -3.94 -17.79
N GLN A 433 -9.19 -3.13 -18.61
CA GLN A 433 -10.46 -3.51 -19.26
C GLN A 433 -10.34 -4.87 -19.99
N ARG A 434 -9.23 -5.11 -20.68
CA ARG A 434 -8.99 -6.35 -21.43
C ARG A 434 -8.93 -7.59 -20.53
N VAL A 435 -8.51 -7.48 -19.27
CA VAL A 435 -8.53 -8.58 -18.29
C VAL A 435 -9.97 -8.89 -17.89
N LEU A 436 -10.77 -7.86 -17.58
CA LEU A 436 -12.20 -8.01 -17.27
C LEU A 436 -12.99 -8.59 -18.47
N ASP A 437 -12.64 -8.21 -19.69
CA ASP A 437 -13.22 -8.78 -20.91
C ASP A 437 -12.83 -10.25 -21.09
N ALA A 438 -11.60 -10.62 -20.78
CA ALA A 438 -11.14 -12.01 -20.82
C ALA A 438 -11.90 -12.87 -19.80
N ILE A 439 -12.08 -12.40 -18.56
CA ILE A 439 -12.88 -13.08 -17.53
C ILE A 439 -14.32 -13.29 -18.02
N ALA A 440 -14.92 -12.26 -18.63
CA ALA A 440 -16.28 -12.37 -19.17
C ALA A 440 -16.40 -13.39 -20.30
N LYS A 441 -15.38 -13.57 -21.14
CA LYS A 441 -15.31 -14.60 -22.19
C LYS A 441 -15.11 -16.00 -21.64
N VAL A 442 -14.24 -16.13 -20.63
CA VAL A 442 -13.93 -17.39 -19.96
C VAL A 442 -15.12 -17.93 -19.18
N ARG A 443 -15.97 -17.02 -18.62
CA ARG A 443 -17.18 -17.31 -17.82
C ARG A 443 -16.90 -18.30 -16.68
N PRO A 444 -15.96 -18.01 -15.73
CA PRO A 444 -15.78 -18.85 -14.57
C PRO A 444 -17.04 -18.82 -13.70
N GLN A 445 -17.27 -19.87 -12.93
CA GLN A 445 -18.41 -19.91 -12.00
C GLN A 445 -18.26 -18.84 -10.88
N ARG A 446 -17.03 -18.58 -10.44
CA ARG A 446 -16.71 -17.64 -9.38
C ARG A 446 -15.51 -16.75 -9.76
N VAL A 447 -15.59 -15.49 -9.34
CA VAL A 447 -14.47 -14.55 -9.36
C VAL A 447 -14.25 -14.08 -7.93
N VAL A 448 -13.04 -14.25 -7.41
CA VAL A 448 -12.62 -13.71 -6.11
C VAL A 448 -11.68 -12.54 -6.38
N TYR A 449 -12.09 -11.35 -5.99
CA TYR A 449 -11.32 -10.13 -6.23
C TYR A 449 -10.76 -9.62 -4.89
N VAL A 450 -9.46 -9.66 -4.72
CA VAL A 450 -8.70 -9.03 -3.63
C VAL A 450 -8.29 -7.63 -4.09
N SER A 451 -8.46 -6.61 -3.27
CA SER A 451 -8.19 -5.22 -3.66
C SER A 451 -7.71 -4.37 -2.51
N CYS A 452 -6.63 -3.63 -2.73
CA CYS A 452 -6.15 -2.58 -1.83
C CYS A 452 -6.79 -1.19 -2.08
N ASN A 453 -7.76 -1.10 -3.01
CA ASN A 453 -8.43 0.16 -3.34
C ASN A 453 -9.94 -0.07 -3.59
N PRO A 454 -10.82 0.31 -2.66
CA PRO A 454 -12.26 0.13 -2.80
C PRO A 454 -12.86 0.79 -4.05
N ALA A 455 -12.30 1.92 -4.49
CA ALA A 455 -12.82 2.63 -5.66
C ALA A 455 -12.59 1.86 -6.97
N SER A 456 -11.38 1.31 -7.16
CA SER A 456 -11.10 0.47 -8.34
C SER A 456 -11.86 -0.85 -8.29
N LEU A 457 -12.00 -1.46 -7.11
CA LEU A 457 -12.83 -2.65 -6.92
C LEU A 457 -14.28 -2.39 -7.33
N ALA A 458 -14.87 -1.29 -6.86
CA ALA A 458 -16.26 -0.94 -7.15
C ALA A 458 -16.49 -0.73 -8.65
N ARG A 459 -15.58 -0.02 -9.35
CA ARG A 459 -15.58 0.16 -10.80
C ARG A 459 -15.52 -1.19 -11.54
N ASP A 460 -14.55 -2.02 -11.19
CA ASP A 460 -14.30 -3.30 -11.89
C ASP A 460 -15.43 -4.30 -11.63
N ALA A 461 -15.97 -4.32 -10.40
CA ALA A 461 -17.12 -5.14 -10.05
C ALA A 461 -18.38 -4.71 -10.82
N ALA A 462 -18.59 -3.40 -11.06
CA ALA A 462 -19.67 -2.90 -11.91
C ALA A 462 -19.53 -3.37 -13.36
N ILE A 463 -18.33 -3.32 -13.93
CA ILE A 463 -18.03 -3.82 -15.27
C ILE A 463 -18.34 -5.34 -15.35
N LEU A 464 -17.92 -6.14 -14.36
CA LEU A 464 -18.23 -7.56 -14.32
C LEU A 464 -19.72 -7.84 -14.13
N ARG A 465 -20.45 -7.02 -13.32
CA ARG A 465 -21.91 -7.09 -13.19
C ARG A 465 -22.58 -6.93 -14.56
N ASP A 466 -22.17 -5.93 -15.33
CA ASP A 466 -22.75 -5.64 -16.64
C ASP A 466 -22.41 -6.74 -17.67
N LYS A 467 -21.41 -7.57 -17.36
CA LYS A 467 -21.02 -8.78 -18.12
C LYS A 467 -21.65 -10.09 -17.58
N GLY A 468 -22.61 -10.00 -16.65
CA GLY A 468 -23.38 -11.14 -16.17
C GLY A 468 -22.92 -11.77 -14.88
N PHE A 469 -22.05 -11.11 -14.10
CA PHE A 469 -21.71 -11.54 -12.75
C PHE A 469 -22.56 -10.84 -11.70
N VAL A 470 -22.66 -11.43 -10.51
CA VAL A 470 -23.37 -10.88 -9.35
C VAL A 470 -22.45 -10.84 -8.17
N VAL A 471 -22.29 -9.67 -7.53
CA VAL A 471 -21.59 -9.53 -6.27
C VAL A 471 -22.37 -10.24 -5.16
N ARG A 472 -21.74 -11.18 -4.47
CA ARG A 472 -22.36 -12.00 -3.41
C ARG A 472 -21.90 -11.62 -2.02
N LYS A 473 -20.60 -11.37 -1.86
CA LYS A 473 -19.99 -11.07 -0.55
C LYS A 473 -18.91 -10.02 -0.73
N VAL A 474 -18.79 -9.13 0.24
CA VAL A 474 -17.72 -8.13 0.31
C VAL A 474 -17.20 -8.08 1.73
N GLN A 475 -15.92 -8.42 1.93
CA GLN A 475 -15.27 -8.50 3.22
C GLN A 475 -14.09 -7.53 3.27
N PRO A 476 -14.21 -6.41 4.01
CA PRO A 476 -13.08 -5.56 4.33
C PRO A 476 -12.12 -6.24 5.32
N VAL A 477 -10.82 -6.01 5.16
CA VAL A 477 -9.76 -6.51 6.03
C VAL A 477 -8.81 -5.37 6.40
N ASP A 478 -8.55 -5.18 7.68
CA ASP A 478 -7.62 -4.17 8.15
C ASP A 478 -6.16 -4.65 8.12
N MET A 479 -5.56 -4.62 6.93
CA MET A 479 -4.13 -4.93 6.74
C MET A 479 -3.20 -3.89 7.36
N PHE A 480 -3.68 -2.65 7.52
CA PHE A 480 -2.86 -1.49 7.89
C PHE A 480 -3.54 -0.68 9.00
N PRO A 481 -3.62 -1.20 10.23
CA PRO A 481 -4.10 -0.45 11.39
C PRO A 481 -3.49 0.95 11.49
N HIS A 482 -4.27 1.91 11.98
CA HIS A 482 -3.91 3.32 12.13
C HIS A 482 -3.68 4.11 10.84
N THR A 483 -3.93 3.49 9.68
CA THR A 483 -3.93 4.17 8.38
C THR A 483 -5.31 4.15 7.73
N SER A 484 -5.55 5.02 6.74
CA SER A 484 -6.82 5.06 5.98
C SER A 484 -6.98 3.90 4.99
N HIS A 485 -5.97 3.05 4.81
CA HIS A 485 -6.01 1.95 3.85
C HIS A 485 -6.86 0.80 4.35
N VAL A 486 -7.60 0.17 3.43
CA VAL A 486 -8.38 -1.04 3.66
C VAL A 486 -8.20 -2.00 2.49
N GLU A 487 -7.96 -3.27 2.81
CA GLU A 487 -8.03 -4.37 1.84
C GLU A 487 -9.46 -4.90 1.80
N THR A 488 -9.86 -5.43 0.66
CA THR A 488 -11.22 -5.94 0.49
C THR A 488 -11.22 -7.21 -0.34
N VAL A 489 -11.88 -8.26 0.13
CA VAL A 489 -12.14 -9.48 -0.66
C VAL A 489 -13.59 -9.46 -1.13
N CYS A 490 -13.80 -9.55 -2.44
CA CYS A 490 -15.12 -9.55 -3.06
C CYS A 490 -15.35 -10.87 -3.81
N LEU A 491 -16.49 -11.51 -3.54
CA LEU A 491 -16.95 -12.68 -4.29
C LEU A 491 -18.00 -12.26 -5.31
N LEU A 492 -17.73 -12.59 -6.58
CA LEU A 492 -18.71 -12.51 -7.65
C LEU A 492 -18.99 -13.92 -8.18
N THR A 493 -20.25 -14.19 -8.53
CA THR A 493 -20.66 -15.45 -9.18
C THR A 493 -21.31 -15.14 -10.51
N LEU A 494 -21.15 -16.04 -11.47
CA LEU A 494 -21.91 -15.99 -12.71
C LEU A 494 -23.41 -16.10 -12.40
N ARG A 495 -24.25 -15.36 -13.13
CA ARG A 495 -25.72 -15.45 -13.04
C ARG A 495 -26.22 -16.81 -13.49
#